data_315e3ab82932fe33b5f73c93a274e062
#
_entry.id   315e3ab82932fe33b5f73c93a274e062
#
_cell.length_a   1.000
_cell.length_b   1.000
_cell.length_c   1.000
_cell.angle_alpha   90.00
_cell.angle_beta   90.00
_cell.angle_gamma   90.00
#
_symmetry.space_group_name_H-M   'P 1'
#
loop_
_entity.id
_entity.type
_entity.pdbx_description
1 polymer ?
#
loop_
_entity_poly.entity_id
_entity_poly.type
_entity_poly.pdbx_seq_one_letter_code
_entity_poly.pdbx_strand_id
1 'polypeptide(L)'
;MKRACLEKEESMKGQRVGYVRVSSFDQNSQRQLEGVPVDRLFTDKASGKDMRRPELERLLAFVREGDTLVVHSMDRLARNLDDLRRLVQQLTQRGVRLEFVKESLTFTGEDSPMANLLLSVMGAFAEFERALIRERQREGIALAKQRGAYRGRKKSLSQERVAELHRRVAAGEKKAHLAREFGVSRETLYQYLKPGPV
;
A
#
# COMPACT_ATOMS: atom_id res chain seq x y z
N MET A 1 -10.53 5.12 52.67
CA MET A 1 -10.09 6.14 51.74
C MET A 1 -8.90 5.72 50.83
N LYS A 2 -7.92 4.93 51.31
CA LYS A 2 -6.76 4.51 50.47
C LYS A 2 -7.08 3.51 49.34
N ARG A 3 -8.09 2.63 49.45
CA ARG A 3 -8.50 1.68 48.40
C ARG A 3 -9.13 2.37 47.17
N ALA A 4 -9.97 3.38 47.41
CA ALA A 4 -10.61 4.13 46.29
C ALA A 4 -9.62 4.99 45.50
N CYS A 5 -8.47 5.38 46.07
CA CYS A 5 -7.39 6.06 45.34
C CYS A 5 -6.60 5.11 44.43
N LEU A 6 -6.32 3.88 44.93
CA LEU A 6 -5.60 2.84 44.15
C LEU A 6 -6.44 2.34 42.96
N GLU A 7 -7.75 2.15 43.12
CA GLU A 7 -8.66 1.76 42.06
C GLU A 7 -8.82 2.88 40.99
N LYS A 8 -8.64 4.15 41.38
CA LYS A 8 -8.65 5.28 40.42
C LYS A 8 -7.35 5.39 39.64
N GLU A 9 -6.20 5.01 40.19
CA GLU A 9 -4.93 4.98 39.46
C GLU A 9 -4.83 3.78 38.50
N GLU A 10 -5.41 2.63 38.82
CA GLU A 10 -5.51 1.49 37.87
C GLU A 10 -6.46 1.77 36.71
N SER A 11 -7.50 2.58 36.91
CA SER A 11 -8.43 2.99 35.86
C SER A 11 -7.84 4.01 34.86
N MET A 12 -6.65 4.55 35.11
CA MET A 12 -5.97 5.52 34.22
C MET A 12 -4.83 4.93 33.41
N LYS A 13 -4.63 3.61 33.43
CA LYS A 13 -3.73 2.98 32.43
C LYS A 13 -4.43 2.95 31.09
N GLY A 14 -3.99 3.84 30.18
CA GLY A 14 -4.45 3.85 28.81
C GLY A 14 -4.24 2.49 28.12
N GLN A 15 -5.12 2.16 27.19
CA GLN A 15 -5.03 0.92 26.42
C GLN A 15 -3.88 0.97 25.42
N ARG A 16 -3.29 -0.18 25.13
CA ARG A 16 -2.33 -0.35 24.03
C ARG A 16 -3.08 -0.83 22.77
N VAL A 17 -3.22 0.05 21.79
CA VAL A 17 -3.99 -0.20 20.58
C VAL A 17 -3.03 -0.41 19.42
N GLY A 18 -3.07 -1.58 18.79
CA GLY A 18 -2.24 -1.92 17.65
C GLY A 18 -2.89 -1.51 16.32
N TYR A 19 -2.08 -1.02 15.37
CA TYR A 19 -2.48 -0.84 13.98
C TYR A 19 -1.57 -1.60 13.04
N VAL A 20 -2.17 -2.41 12.17
CA VAL A 20 -1.48 -3.22 11.17
C VAL A 20 -2.03 -2.90 9.78
N ARG A 21 -1.13 -2.67 8.83
CA ARG A 21 -1.48 -2.53 7.43
C ARG A 21 -0.77 -3.61 6.61
N VAL A 22 -1.55 -4.46 5.95
CA VAL A 22 -1.03 -5.54 5.10
C VAL A 22 -1.36 -5.29 3.63
N SER A 23 -0.46 -5.69 2.74
CA SER A 23 -0.78 -5.78 1.32
C SER A 23 -1.63 -7.04 1.07
N SER A 24 -2.44 -7.03 0.00
CA SER A 24 -3.24 -8.20 -0.39
C SER A 24 -2.40 -9.45 -0.68
N PHE A 25 -1.08 -9.33 -0.84
CA PHE A 25 -0.13 -10.42 -1.04
C PHE A 25 0.56 -10.88 0.24
N ASP A 26 0.57 -10.07 1.30
CA ASP A 26 1.16 -10.43 2.60
C ASP A 26 0.17 -11.30 3.40
N GLN A 27 0.41 -12.60 3.41
CA GLN A 27 -0.41 -13.56 4.16
C GLN A 27 -0.18 -13.50 5.69
N ASN A 28 0.77 -12.72 6.19
CA ASN A 28 1.20 -12.77 7.59
C ASN A 28 1.12 -11.40 8.29
N SER A 29 -0.11 -10.93 8.54
CA SER A 29 -0.38 -9.71 9.30
C SER A 29 0.10 -9.78 10.76
N GLN A 30 0.14 -10.99 11.33
CA GLN A 30 0.49 -11.22 12.74
C GLN A 30 1.96 -10.92 13.04
N ARG A 31 2.87 -11.09 12.08
CA ARG A 31 4.31 -10.84 12.28
C ARG A 31 4.68 -9.37 12.55
N GLN A 32 3.84 -8.41 12.16
CA GLN A 32 4.20 -6.99 12.34
C GLN A 32 4.25 -6.56 13.80
N LEU A 33 3.36 -7.10 14.63
CA LEU A 33 3.33 -6.82 16.08
C LEU A 33 3.48 -8.10 16.91
N GLU A 34 4.15 -9.12 16.36
CA GLU A 34 4.41 -10.38 17.08
C GLU A 34 5.25 -10.11 18.32
N GLY A 35 4.80 -10.61 19.47
CA GLY A 35 5.45 -10.39 20.75
C GLY A 35 5.22 -9.01 21.40
N VAL A 36 4.48 -8.11 20.75
CA VAL A 36 4.12 -6.82 21.33
C VAL A 36 2.73 -6.91 21.96
N PRO A 37 2.60 -6.71 23.29
CA PRO A 37 1.29 -6.78 23.94
C PRO A 37 0.42 -5.59 23.49
N VAL A 38 -0.76 -5.91 22.96
CA VAL A 38 -1.80 -4.94 22.58
C VAL A 38 -3.15 -5.43 23.05
N ASP A 39 -3.97 -4.51 23.57
CA ASP A 39 -5.31 -4.82 24.08
C ASP A 39 -6.33 -4.92 22.92
N ARG A 40 -6.09 -4.17 21.86
CA ARG A 40 -6.94 -4.16 20.67
C ARG A 40 -6.13 -3.96 19.40
N LEU A 41 -6.51 -4.66 18.33
CA LEU A 41 -5.83 -4.60 17.02
C LEU A 41 -6.80 -4.15 15.92
N PHE A 42 -6.38 -3.17 15.12
CA PHE A 42 -7.05 -2.71 13.91
C PHE A 42 -6.20 -3.08 12.69
N THR A 43 -6.83 -3.69 11.68
CA THR A 43 -6.09 -4.22 10.53
C THR A 43 -6.72 -3.76 9.22
N ASP A 44 -5.99 -2.95 8.45
CA ASP A 44 -6.35 -2.59 7.07
C ASP A 44 -5.66 -3.51 6.06
N LYS A 45 -6.45 -4.06 5.14
CA LYS A 45 -5.96 -4.80 3.97
C LYS A 45 -5.90 -3.84 2.78
N ALA A 46 -4.71 -3.35 2.45
CA ALA A 46 -4.53 -2.45 1.32
C ALA A 46 -4.26 -3.25 0.04
N SER A 47 -5.19 -3.24 -0.91
CA SER A 47 -4.88 -3.56 -2.30
C SER A 47 -4.24 -2.35 -2.98
N GLY A 48 -3.37 -2.58 -3.99
CA GLY A 48 -2.67 -1.49 -4.68
C GLY A 48 -3.57 -0.44 -5.34
N LYS A 49 -4.88 -0.72 -5.45
CA LYS A 49 -5.91 0.16 -6.01
C LYS A 49 -6.81 0.81 -4.94
N ASP A 50 -6.99 0.18 -3.77
CA ASP A 50 -7.87 0.72 -2.74
C ASP A 50 -7.08 1.55 -1.74
N MET A 51 -7.39 2.86 -1.74
CA MET A 51 -6.71 3.85 -0.90
C MET A 51 -7.42 4.06 0.44
N ARG A 52 -8.58 3.45 0.66
CA ARG A 52 -9.36 3.62 1.88
C ARG A 52 -8.73 2.84 3.03
N ARG A 53 -8.80 3.43 4.21
CA ARG A 53 -8.30 2.85 5.47
C ARG A 53 -9.39 2.91 6.53
N PRO A 54 -10.46 2.14 6.37
CA PRO A 54 -11.59 2.20 7.29
C PRO A 54 -11.22 1.83 8.72
N GLU A 55 -10.27 0.91 8.88
CA GLU A 55 -9.83 0.52 10.22
C GLU A 55 -8.93 1.57 10.88
N LEU A 56 -8.13 2.32 10.11
CA LEU A 56 -7.41 3.48 10.63
C LEU A 56 -8.39 4.58 11.08
N GLU A 57 -9.43 4.85 10.29
CA GLU A 57 -10.46 5.84 10.67
C GLU A 57 -11.20 5.42 11.95
N ARG A 58 -11.57 4.14 12.07
CA ARG A 58 -12.17 3.58 13.29
C ARG A 58 -11.23 3.67 14.49
N LEU A 59 -9.96 3.37 14.30
CA LEU A 59 -8.94 3.49 15.33
C LEU A 59 -8.81 4.94 15.80
N LEU A 60 -8.71 5.90 14.88
CA LEU A 60 -8.62 7.33 15.22
C LEU A 60 -9.84 7.85 15.99
N ALA A 61 -11.02 7.27 15.73
CA ALA A 61 -12.23 7.55 16.50
C ALA A 61 -12.28 6.83 17.87
N PHE A 62 -11.58 5.71 17.97
CA PHE A 62 -11.58 4.86 19.17
C PHE A 62 -10.61 5.34 20.24
N VAL A 63 -9.37 5.72 19.86
CA VAL A 63 -8.30 6.06 20.82
C VAL A 63 -8.62 7.33 21.61
N ARG A 64 -8.25 7.33 22.90
CA ARG A 64 -8.51 8.39 23.87
C ARG A 64 -7.22 8.90 24.49
N GLU A 65 -7.31 9.98 25.22
CA GLU A 65 -6.21 10.46 26.06
C GLU A 65 -5.69 9.36 27.01
N GLY A 66 -4.38 9.23 27.09
CA GLY A 66 -3.69 8.21 27.87
C GLY A 66 -3.46 6.89 27.13
N ASP A 67 -4.14 6.64 26.00
CA ASP A 67 -3.91 5.43 25.19
C ASP A 67 -2.55 5.48 24.47
N THR A 68 -2.03 4.29 24.14
CA THR A 68 -0.82 4.13 23.33
C THR A 68 -1.17 3.45 22.02
N LEU A 69 -1.00 4.15 20.91
CA LEU A 69 -1.07 3.55 19.56
C LEU A 69 0.28 2.92 19.22
N VAL A 70 0.27 1.62 18.94
CA VAL A 70 1.45 0.85 18.60
C VAL A 70 1.39 0.49 17.11
N VAL A 71 2.43 0.84 16.36
CA VAL A 71 2.56 0.55 14.92
C VAL A 71 3.92 -0.06 14.65
N HIS A 72 3.99 -1.03 13.75
CA HIS A 72 5.26 -1.68 13.44
C HIS A 72 6.32 -0.70 12.93
N SER A 73 5.95 0.15 11.95
CA SER A 73 6.87 1.10 11.32
C SER A 73 6.10 2.31 10.74
N MET A 74 6.80 3.41 10.53
CA MET A 74 6.22 4.67 10.05
C MET A 74 5.54 4.51 8.69
N ASP A 75 6.10 3.70 7.77
CA ASP A 75 5.54 3.42 6.45
C ASP A 75 4.23 2.63 6.51
N ARG A 76 3.96 1.93 7.61
CA ARG A 76 2.68 1.23 7.86
C ARG A 76 1.58 2.19 8.29
N LEU A 77 1.92 3.24 9.02
CA LEU A 77 0.95 4.24 9.47
C LEU A 77 0.61 5.25 8.37
N ALA A 78 1.62 5.79 7.69
CA ALA A 78 1.45 6.84 6.70
C ALA A 78 2.07 6.46 5.34
N ARG A 79 1.68 7.18 4.27
CA ARG A 79 2.17 6.96 2.91
C ARG A 79 3.25 7.95 2.51
N ASN A 80 3.23 9.10 3.11
CA ASN A 80 4.17 10.19 2.92
C ASN A 80 4.43 10.90 4.25
N LEU A 81 5.42 11.78 4.25
CA LEU A 81 5.84 12.50 5.44
C LEU A 81 4.76 13.45 5.98
N ASP A 82 4.01 14.11 5.10
CA ASP A 82 2.97 15.07 5.51
C ASP A 82 1.81 14.38 6.21
N ASP A 83 1.38 13.22 5.69
CA ASP A 83 0.38 12.37 6.36
C ASP A 83 0.88 11.89 7.72
N LEU A 84 2.16 11.49 7.80
CA LEU A 84 2.76 11.03 9.04
C LEU A 84 2.78 12.15 10.08
N ARG A 85 3.27 13.34 9.71
CA ARG A 85 3.30 14.52 10.61
C ARG A 85 1.91 14.87 11.13
N ARG A 86 0.93 14.92 10.24
CA ARG A 86 -0.45 15.25 10.59
C ARG A 86 -1.03 14.24 11.58
N LEU A 87 -0.84 12.93 11.33
CA LEU A 87 -1.32 11.88 12.23
C LEU A 87 -0.61 11.90 13.58
N VAL A 88 0.71 12.07 13.61
CA VAL A 88 1.47 12.21 14.85
C VAL A 88 0.95 13.40 15.63
N GLN A 89 0.87 14.59 15.03
CA GLN A 89 0.40 15.80 15.68
C GLN A 89 -1.05 15.65 16.18
N GLN A 90 -1.95 15.12 15.36
CA GLN A 90 -3.34 14.90 15.73
C GLN A 90 -3.49 13.97 16.94
N LEU A 91 -2.70 12.88 16.99
CA LEU A 91 -2.75 11.92 18.09
C LEU A 91 -2.13 12.47 19.37
N THR A 92 -0.95 13.09 19.26
CA THR A 92 -0.25 13.65 20.41
C THR A 92 -0.98 14.84 21.04
N GLN A 93 -1.62 15.71 20.24
CA GLN A 93 -2.50 16.78 20.74
C GLN A 93 -3.72 16.24 21.51
N ARG A 94 -4.15 15.02 21.21
CA ARG A 94 -5.24 14.33 21.94
C ARG A 94 -4.74 13.57 23.16
N GLY A 95 -3.47 13.71 23.52
CA GLY A 95 -2.87 12.97 24.64
C GLY A 95 -2.66 11.48 24.37
N VAL A 96 -2.68 11.05 23.10
CA VAL A 96 -2.40 9.67 22.68
C VAL A 96 -0.90 9.53 22.42
N ARG A 97 -0.26 8.55 23.07
CA ARG A 97 1.13 8.18 22.80
C ARG A 97 1.22 7.35 21.53
N LEU A 98 2.21 7.61 20.68
CA LEU A 98 2.43 6.86 19.44
C LEU A 98 3.79 6.17 19.47
N GLU A 99 3.80 4.84 19.34
CA GLU A 99 5.00 3.99 19.39
C GLU A 99 5.24 3.31 18.05
N PHE A 100 6.45 3.49 17.50
CA PHE A 100 6.93 2.77 16.30
C PHE A 100 7.96 1.73 16.73
N VAL A 101 7.59 0.45 16.59
CA VAL A 101 8.38 -0.68 17.11
C VAL A 101 9.72 -0.81 16.36
N LYS A 102 9.70 -0.78 15.02
CA LYS A 102 10.88 -0.97 14.19
C LYS A 102 11.92 0.13 14.39
N GLU A 103 11.47 1.37 14.45
CA GLU A 103 12.32 2.53 14.62
C GLU A 103 12.67 2.81 16.09
N SER A 104 12.05 2.09 17.02
CA SER A 104 12.19 2.30 18.49
C SER A 104 11.91 3.76 18.90
N LEU A 105 10.90 4.37 18.29
CA LEU A 105 10.52 5.76 18.52
C LEU A 105 9.16 5.86 19.18
N THR A 106 9.08 6.75 20.17
CA THR A 106 7.83 7.09 20.86
C THR A 106 7.60 8.59 20.80
N PHE A 107 6.40 8.98 20.39
CA PHE A 107 5.93 10.36 20.40
C PHE A 107 4.89 10.52 21.48
N THR A 108 5.10 11.52 22.34
CA THR A 108 4.18 11.95 23.39
C THR A 108 3.77 13.38 23.11
N GLY A 109 2.71 13.89 23.74
CA GLY A 109 2.25 15.28 23.52
C GLY A 109 3.22 16.38 23.98
N GLU A 110 4.32 16.00 24.60
CA GLU A 110 5.42 16.92 24.88
C GLU A 110 6.23 17.13 23.61
N ASP A 111 5.77 18.06 22.76
CA ASP A 111 6.40 18.42 21.48
C ASP A 111 7.77 19.03 21.71
N SER A 112 8.80 18.19 21.79
CA SER A 112 10.16 18.70 21.73
C SER A 112 10.49 19.04 20.28
N PRO A 113 11.16 20.19 19.99
CA PRO A 113 11.66 20.50 18.66
C PRO A 113 12.53 19.39 18.06
N MET A 114 13.18 18.61 18.92
CA MET A 114 13.97 17.43 18.57
C MET A 114 13.11 16.30 17.99
N ALA A 115 11.92 16.02 18.54
CA ALA A 115 11.01 14.99 18.01
C ALA A 115 10.53 15.36 16.60
N ASN A 116 10.20 16.63 16.37
CA ASN A 116 9.81 17.15 15.07
C ASN A 116 10.96 17.10 14.04
N LEU A 117 12.18 17.41 14.45
CA LEU A 117 13.36 17.27 13.62
C LEU A 117 13.62 15.82 13.24
N LEU A 118 13.59 14.90 14.23
CA LEU A 118 13.80 13.47 14.03
C LEU A 118 12.77 12.90 13.07
N LEU A 119 11.48 13.23 13.24
CA LEU A 119 10.40 12.83 12.34
C LEU A 119 10.66 13.29 10.90
N SER A 120 11.17 14.53 10.74
CA SER A 120 11.49 15.12 9.44
C SER A 120 12.64 14.40 8.74
N VAL A 121 13.71 14.14 9.48
CA VAL A 121 14.90 13.44 8.99
C VAL A 121 14.54 12.00 8.58
N MET A 122 13.84 11.27 9.43
CA MET A 122 13.45 9.88 9.13
C MET A 122 12.48 9.79 7.96
N GLY A 123 11.55 10.73 7.83
CA GLY A 123 10.67 10.82 6.66
C GLY A 123 11.44 11.06 5.37
N ALA A 124 12.43 11.94 5.38
CA ALA A 124 13.31 12.21 4.24
C ALA A 124 14.12 10.96 3.85
N PHE A 125 14.65 10.22 4.83
CA PHE A 125 15.33 8.93 4.58
C PHE A 125 14.40 7.90 3.95
N ALA A 126 13.19 7.76 4.45
CA ALA A 126 12.22 6.82 3.89
C ALA A 126 11.83 7.17 2.44
N GLU A 127 11.75 8.45 2.09
CA GLU A 127 11.52 8.89 0.71
C GLU A 127 12.72 8.60 -0.19
N PHE A 128 13.92 8.85 0.30
CA PHE A 128 15.17 8.55 -0.40
C PHE A 128 15.31 7.05 -0.70
N GLU A 129 15.10 6.17 0.29
CA GLU A 129 15.09 4.72 0.07
C GLU A 129 14.09 4.29 -1.00
N ARG A 130 12.87 4.84 -0.98
CA ARG A 130 11.85 4.54 -2.00
C ARG A 130 12.28 5.02 -3.39
N ALA A 131 12.95 6.17 -3.48
CA ALA A 131 13.48 6.68 -4.74
C ALA A 131 14.54 5.76 -5.30
N LEU A 132 15.50 5.31 -4.49
CA LEU A 132 16.54 4.35 -4.87
C LEU A 132 15.96 3.00 -5.34
N ILE A 133 14.95 2.48 -4.64
CA ILE A 133 14.28 1.23 -5.04
C ILE A 133 13.63 1.40 -6.42
N ARG A 134 12.92 2.51 -6.67
CA ARG A 134 12.30 2.79 -7.97
C ARG A 134 13.32 2.93 -9.09
N GLU A 135 14.45 3.56 -8.81
CA GLU A 135 15.54 3.70 -9.78
C GLU A 135 16.12 2.34 -10.17
N ARG A 136 16.49 1.51 -9.19
CA ARG A 136 16.96 0.14 -9.43
C ARG A 136 15.94 -0.71 -10.19
N GLN A 137 14.64 -0.55 -9.88
CA GLN A 137 13.58 -1.25 -10.62
C GLN A 137 13.50 -0.79 -12.08
N ARG A 138 13.62 0.53 -12.35
CA ARG A 138 13.65 1.07 -13.73
C ARG A 138 14.83 0.53 -14.52
N GLU A 139 16.02 0.52 -13.92
CA GLU A 139 17.22 -0.03 -14.51
C GLU A 139 17.06 -1.53 -14.80
N GLY A 140 16.57 -2.30 -13.83
CA GLY A 140 16.31 -3.73 -13.98
C GLY A 140 15.29 -4.02 -15.09
N ILE A 141 14.22 -3.22 -15.19
CA ILE A 141 13.24 -3.34 -16.28
C ILE A 141 13.87 -2.98 -17.66
N ALA A 142 14.70 -1.94 -17.70
CA ALA A 142 15.38 -1.55 -18.95
C ALA A 142 16.31 -2.66 -19.44
N LEU A 143 17.14 -3.22 -18.57
CA LEU A 143 17.99 -4.37 -18.87
C LEU A 143 17.19 -5.62 -19.28
N ALA A 144 16.09 -5.91 -18.60
CA ALA A 144 15.22 -7.03 -18.94
C ALA A 144 14.54 -6.85 -20.30
N LYS A 145 14.16 -5.62 -20.66
CA LYS A 145 13.66 -5.29 -22.01
C LYS A 145 14.72 -5.51 -23.09
N GLN A 146 15.96 -5.05 -22.86
CA GLN A 146 17.07 -5.27 -23.78
C GLN A 146 17.36 -6.76 -24.00
N ARG A 147 17.25 -7.57 -22.94
CA ARG A 147 17.42 -9.04 -23.01
C ARG A 147 16.21 -9.77 -23.60
N GLY A 148 15.15 -9.06 -24.02
CA GLY A 148 13.93 -9.67 -24.58
C GLY A 148 13.08 -10.44 -23.57
N ALA A 149 13.28 -10.24 -22.27
CA ALA A 149 12.48 -10.90 -21.23
C ALA A 149 11.02 -10.44 -21.22
N TYR A 150 10.77 -9.20 -21.65
CA TYR A 150 9.43 -8.66 -21.78
C TYR A 150 8.84 -8.95 -23.17
N ARG A 151 8.26 -10.13 -23.32
CA ARG A 151 7.62 -10.55 -24.59
C ARG A 151 6.19 -10.02 -24.77
N GLY A 152 5.70 -9.21 -23.85
CA GLY A 152 4.33 -8.73 -23.85
C GLY A 152 3.30 -9.83 -23.60
N ARG A 153 2.02 -9.51 -23.80
CA ARG A 153 0.93 -10.50 -23.75
C ARG A 153 1.02 -11.40 -24.99
N LYS A 154 0.90 -12.73 -24.80
CA LYS A 154 0.82 -13.66 -25.92
C LYS A 154 -0.24 -13.19 -26.92
N LYS A 155 0.11 -13.19 -28.22
CA LYS A 155 -0.85 -12.88 -29.29
C LYS A 155 -2.02 -13.87 -29.20
N SER A 156 -3.25 -13.37 -29.27
CA SER A 156 -4.47 -14.20 -29.15
C SER A 156 -4.67 -15.12 -30.34
N LEU A 157 -4.13 -14.75 -31.52
CA LEU A 157 -4.22 -15.52 -32.75
C LEU A 157 -2.82 -15.97 -33.17
N SER A 158 -2.73 -17.21 -33.69
CA SER A 158 -1.52 -17.71 -34.36
C SER A 158 -1.32 -17.00 -35.71
N GLN A 159 -0.12 -17.06 -36.28
CA GLN A 159 0.17 -16.47 -37.58
C GLN A 159 -0.75 -17.00 -38.70
N GLU A 160 -1.05 -18.29 -38.64
CA GLU A 160 -1.96 -18.95 -39.60
C GLU A 160 -3.37 -18.37 -39.53
N ARG A 161 -3.91 -18.22 -38.31
CA ARG A 161 -5.22 -17.62 -38.06
C ARG A 161 -5.26 -16.12 -38.44
N VAL A 162 -4.17 -15.42 -38.31
CA VAL A 162 -4.05 -14.02 -38.75
C VAL A 162 -4.09 -13.95 -40.27
N ALA A 163 -3.35 -14.82 -40.99
CA ALA A 163 -3.38 -14.91 -42.42
C ALA A 163 -4.77 -15.26 -42.97
N GLU A 164 -5.46 -16.20 -42.31
CA GLU A 164 -6.85 -16.54 -42.64
C GLU A 164 -7.79 -15.33 -42.42
N LEU A 165 -7.65 -14.61 -41.32
CA LEU A 165 -8.42 -13.42 -41.04
C LEU A 165 -8.25 -12.36 -42.14
N HIS A 166 -7.01 -12.07 -42.56
CA HIS A 166 -6.74 -11.14 -43.66
C HIS A 166 -7.43 -11.57 -44.97
N ARG A 167 -7.33 -12.85 -45.34
CA ARG A 167 -7.92 -13.42 -46.52
C ARG A 167 -9.45 -13.27 -46.53
N ARG A 168 -10.10 -13.59 -45.43
CA ARG A 168 -11.56 -13.53 -45.31
C ARG A 168 -12.09 -12.09 -45.23
N VAL A 169 -11.32 -11.17 -44.64
CA VAL A 169 -11.64 -9.73 -44.71
C VAL A 169 -11.51 -9.19 -46.13
N ALA A 170 -10.49 -9.62 -46.91
CA ALA A 170 -10.34 -9.26 -48.30
C ALA A 170 -11.47 -9.84 -49.18
N ALA A 171 -12.03 -10.99 -48.83
CA ALA A 171 -13.21 -11.60 -49.48
C ALA A 171 -14.53 -10.87 -49.14
N GLY A 172 -14.50 -9.81 -48.30
CA GLY A 172 -15.67 -8.97 -48.00
C GLY A 172 -16.51 -9.46 -46.81
N GLU A 173 -16.04 -10.45 -46.03
CA GLU A 173 -16.78 -10.92 -44.86
C GLU A 173 -16.91 -9.85 -43.77
N LYS A 174 -18.06 -9.82 -43.12
CA LYS A 174 -18.33 -8.83 -42.03
C LYS A 174 -17.38 -9.02 -40.85
N LYS A 175 -16.57 -7.98 -40.56
CA LYS A 175 -15.58 -7.97 -39.47
C LYS A 175 -16.18 -8.31 -38.08
N ALA A 176 -17.46 -7.93 -37.86
CA ALA A 176 -18.16 -8.26 -36.63
C ALA A 176 -18.44 -9.76 -36.46
N HIS A 177 -18.68 -10.46 -37.59
CA HIS A 177 -18.85 -11.92 -37.58
C HIS A 177 -17.53 -12.62 -37.35
N LEU A 178 -16.48 -12.21 -38.04
CA LEU A 178 -15.13 -12.73 -37.89
C LEU A 178 -14.60 -12.55 -36.49
N ALA A 179 -14.85 -11.42 -35.82
CA ALA A 179 -14.41 -11.20 -34.45
C ALA A 179 -15.01 -12.23 -33.48
N ARG A 180 -16.30 -12.57 -33.64
CA ARG A 180 -16.97 -13.60 -32.82
C ARG A 180 -16.41 -15.00 -33.11
N GLU A 181 -16.24 -15.34 -34.36
CA GLU A 181 -15.75 -16.66 -34.78
C GLU A 181 -14.30 -16.91 -34.34
N PHE A 182 -13.44 -15.89 -34.43
CA PHE A 182 -12.06 -15.96 -33.98
C PHE A 182 -11.90 -15.82 -32.45
N GLY A 183 -12.99 -15.55 -31.71
CA GLY A 183 -12.97 -15.40 -30.26
C GLY A 183 -12.20 -14.19 -29.76
N VAL A 184 -12.17 -13.10 -30.55
CA VAL A 184 -11.48 -11.85 -30.21
C VAL A 184 -12.43 -10.66 -30.20
N SER A 185 -12.06 -9.59 -29.48
CA SER A 185 -12.82 -8.35 -29.54
C SER A 185 -12.65 -7.68 -30.90
N ARG A 186 -13.61 -6.83 -31.32
CA ARG A 186 -13.50 -6.03 -32.54
C ARG A 186 -12.24 -5.19 -32.56
N GLU A 187 -11.89 -4.58 -31.43
CA GLU A 187 -10.67 -3.79 -31.23
C GLU A 187 -9.42 -4.63 -31.55
N THR A 188 -9.34 -5.83 -30.99
CA THR A 188 -8.23 -6.77 -31.22
C THR A 188 -8.16 -7.18 -32.69
N LEU A 189 -9.30 -7.43 -33.34
CA LEU A 189 -9.36 -7.74 -34.76
C LEU A 189 -8.80 -6.57 -35.59
N TYR A 190 -9.22 -5.34 -35.31
CA TYR A 190 -8.67 -4.16 -36.01
C TYR A 190 -7.17 -3.97 -35.79
N GLN A 191 -6.64 -4.32 -34.63
CA GLN A 191 -5.19 -4.28 -34.38
C GLN A 191 -4.44 -5.27 -35.29
N TYR A 192 -4.98 -6.48 -35.53
CA TYR A 192 -4.38 -7.45 -36.42
C TYR A 192 -4.48 -7.05 -37.89
N LEU A 193 -5.47 -6.23 -38.28
CA LEU A 193 -5.63 -5.72 -39.63
C LEU A 193 -4.81 -4.46 -39.94
N LYS A 194 -4.27 -3.78 -38.92
CA LYS A 194 -3.33 -2.67 -39.14
C LYS A 194 -2.04 -3.23 -39.73
N PRO A 195 -1.48 -2.62 -40.79
CA PRO A 195 -0.14 -2.96 -41.24
C PRO A 195 0.80 -2.76 -40.06
N GLY A 196 1.54 -3.81 -39.69
CA GLY A 196 2.55 -3.72 -38.64
C GLY A 196 3.55 -2.60 -38.99
N PRO A 197 4.18 -1.99 -37.96
CA PRO A 197 5.34 -1.15 -38.24
C PRO A 197 6.37 -2.01 -39.00
N VAL A 198 6.79 -1.54 -40.15
CA VAL A 198 7.88 -2.07 -40.95
C VAL A 198 9.17 -2.09 -40.17
#